data_137fa42799d4238fe66f0cf6eaf53e8f
#
_entry.id   137fa42799d4238fe66f0cf6eaf53e8f
#
_cell.length_a   1.000
_cell.length_b   1.000
_cell.length_c   1.000
_cell.angle_alpha   90.00
_cell.angle_beta   90.00
_cell.angle_gamma   90.00
#
_symmetry.space_group_name_H-M   'P 1'
#
loop_
_entity.id
_entity.type
_entity.pdbx_description
1 polymer ?
#
loop_
_entity_poly.entity_id
_entity_poly.type
_entity_poly.pdbx_seq_one_letter_code
_entity_poly.pdbx_strand_id
1 'polypeptide(L)'
;FGQLIPAPGVYAVKVRLENTVVWKRGMMNVGNRPTFNGKQLTLETHIFNFEGDIYDQLLLVSFVKRIRGEQKFDSPEELAAQLKEDEQTVLDLFEKEAE
;
A
#
# COMPACT_ATOMS: atom_id res chain seq x y z
N PHE A 1 8.35 -12.99 -13.58
CA PHE A 1 7.73 -11.77 -13.04
C PHE A 1 6.67 -12.05 -11.98
N GLY A 2 5.89 -13.13 -12.11
CA GLY A 2 4.87 -13.48 -11.15
C GLY A 2 5.42 -13.67 -9.74
N GLN A 3 6.65 -14.10 -9.63
CA GLN A 3 7.30 -14.32 -8.35
C GLN A 3 7.69 -13.03 -7.64
N LEU A 4 7.62 -11.90 -8.33
CA LEU A 4 7.89 -10.59 -7.75
C LEU A 4 6.64 -9.94 -7.16
N ILE A 5 5.48 -10.59 -7.34
CA ILE A 5 4.23 -10.09 -6.76
C ILE A 5 4.24 -10.43 -5.28
N PRO A 6 4.13 -9.42 -4.39
CA PRO A 6 4.16 -9.69 -2.96
C PRO A 6 2.91 -10.42 -2.47
N ALA A 7 3.04 -11.09 -1.34
CA ALA A 7 1.90 -11.75 -0.71
C ALA A 7 0.85 -10.73 -0.29
N PRO A 8 -0.42 -11.12 -0.24
CA PRO A 8 -1.46 -10.20 0.23
C PRO A 8 -1.15 -9.65 1.62
N GLY A 9 -1.48 -8.39 1.83
CA GLY A 9 -1.21 -7.72 3.09
C GLY A 9 -1.07 -6.22 2.91
N VAL A 10 -0.68 -5.57 3.98
CA VAL A 10 -0.44 -4.13 4.00
C VAL A 10 1.06 -3.89 4.11
N TYR A 11 1.56 -2.98 3.29
CA TYR A 11 2.98 -2.72 3.16
C TYR A 11 3.29 -1.23 3.32
N ALA A 12 4.39 -0.96 4.00
CA ALA A 12 4.99 0.36 3.93
C ALA A 12 5.75 0.42 2.60
N VAL A 13 5.53 1.49 1.84
CA VAL A 13 6.12 1.61 0.51
C VAL A 13 6.66 3.02 0.28
N LYS A 14 7.57 3.14 -0.68
CA LYS A 14 7.97 4.41 -1.24
C LYS A 14 7.55 4.41 -2.69
N VAL A 15 6.98 5.51 -3.15
CA VAL A 15 6.49 5.62 -4.51
C VAL A 15 7.08 6.85 -5.20
N ARG A 16 7.28 6.73 -6.49
CA ARG A 16 7.83 7.79 -7.31
C ARG A 16 7.13 7.78 -8.66
N LEU A 17 6.78 8.96 -9.14
CA LEU A 17 6.31 9.10 -10.52
C LEU A 17 7.51 8.91 -11.46
N GLU A 18 7.27 8.26 -12.59
CA GLU A 18 8.32 7.93 -13.53
C GLU A 18 9.19 9.12 -13.92
N ASN A 19 8.57 10.28 -14.10
CA ASN A 19 9.27 11.48 -14.57
C ASN A 19 9.77 12.38 -13.44
N THR A 20 9.82 11.87 -12.22
CA THR A 20 10.31 12.63 -11.07
C THR A 20 11.44 11.87 -10.39
N VAL A 21 12.19 12.56 -9.52
CA VAL A 21 13.26 11.93 -8.76
C VAL A 21 12.94 11.88 -7.27
N VAL A 22 11.77 12.38 -6.87
CA VAL A 22 11.41 12.45 -5.46
C VAL A 22 10.57 11.23 -5.08
N TRP A 23 11.03 10.50 -4.08
CA TRP A 23 10.30 9.39 -3.51
C TRP A 23 9.35 9.88 -2.42
N LYS A 24 8.12 9.45 -2.48
CA LYS A 24 7.13 9.76 -1.47
C LYS A 24 6.82 8.51 -0.66
N ARG A 25 6.46 8.70 0.60
CA ARG A 25 6.13 7.59 1.50
C ARG A 25 4.65 7.27 1.38
N GLY A 26 4.33 6.00 1.51
CA GLY A 26 2.96 5.56 1.39
C GLY A 26 2.71 4.22 2.02
N MET A 27 1.46 3.79 1.90
CA MET A 27 1.01 2.50 2.37
C MET A 27 0.26 1.83 1.23
N MET A 28 0.54 0.55 0.99
CA MET A 28 -0.12 -0.19 -0.08
C MET A 28 -0.81 -1.42 0.49
N ASN A 29 -2.05 -1.61 0.07
CA ASN A 29 -2.80 -2.81 0.36
C ASN A 29 -2.76 -3.71 -0.87
N VAL A 30 -2.20 -4.90 -0.70
CA VAL A 30 -2.18 -5.94 -1.73
C VAL A 30 -3.21 -6.96 -1.35
N GLY A 31 -4.23 -7.14 -2.18
CA GLY A 31 -5.32 -8.06 -1.89
C GLY A 31 -5.61 -8.99 -3.03
N ASN A 32 -6.37 -10.04 -2.73
CA ASN A 32 -6.88 -10.96 -3.71
C ASN A 32 -8.40 -10.87 -3.70
N ARG A 33 -8.98 -10.60 -4.85
CA ARG A 33 -10.43 -10.55 -4.99
C ARG A 33 -10.89 -11.77 -5.80
N PRO A 34 -11.82 -12.59 -5.28
CA PRO A 34 -12.36 -13.68 -6.08
C PRO A 34 -13.06 -13.14 -7.31
N THR A 35 -12.83 -13.78 -8.45
CA THR A 35 -13.48 -13.44 -9.69
C THR A 35 -14.13 -14.70 -10.26
N PHE A 36 -14.88 -14.54 -11.34
CA PHE A 36 -15.53 -15.67 -11.99
C PHE A 36 -14.55 -16.75 -12.42
N ASN A 37 -13.37 -16.34 -12.87
CA ASN A 37 -12.36 -17.27 -13.41
C ASN A 37 -11.16 -17.48 -12.47
N GLY A 38 -11.28 -17.11 -11.20
CA GLY A 38 -10.17 -17.30 -10.26
C GLY A 38 -10.04 -16.14 -9.29
N LYS A 39 -8.85 -15.59 -9.20
CA LYS A 39 -8.57 -14.48 -8.28
C LYS A 39 -7.93 -13.33 -9.05
N GLN A 40 -8.29 -12.13 -8.67
CA GLN A 40 -7.70 -10.91 -9.20
C GLN A 40 -6.89 -10.23 -8.11
N LEU A 41 -5.65 -9.89 -8.43
CA LEU A 41 -4.81 -9.12 -7.53
C LEU A 41 -5.28 -7.67 -7.54
N THR A 42 -5.43 -7.09 -6.35
CA THR A 42 -5.80 -5.69 -6.21
C THR A 42 -4.70 -4.95 -5.50
N LEU A 43 -4.36 -3.77 -6.01
CA LEU A 43 -3.33 -2.92 -5.42
C LEU A 43 -3.94 -1.55 -5.15
N GLU A 44 -4.01 -1.18 -3.89
CA GLU A 44 -4.53 0.12 -3.47
C GLU A 44 -3.44 0.86 -2.72
N THR A 45 -3.06 2.02 -3.22
CA THR A 45 -1.96 2.78 -2.65
C THR A 45 -2.42 4.12 -2.12
N HIS A 46 -2.04 4.39 -0.88
CA HIS A 46 -2.25 5.69 -0.26
C HIS A 46 -0.90 6.38 -0.09
N ILE A 47 -0.71 7.50 -0.75
CA ILE A 47 0.54 8.27 -0.69
C ILE A 47 0.35 9.39 0.33
N PHE A 48 1.22 9.42 1.36
CA PHE A 48 1.13 10.41 2.41
C PHE A 48 1.52 11.79 1.90
N ASN A 49 0.79 12.82 2.36
CA ASN A 49 1.07 14.21 2.04
C ASN A 49 1.07 14.49 0.52
N PHE A 50 0.24 13.76 -0.21
CA PHE A 50 0.12 13.94 -1.65
C PHE A 50 -1.29 14.43 -1.98
N GLU A 51 -1.39 15.48 -2.75
CA GLU A 51 -2.64 15.99 -3.29
C GLU A 51 -2.55 16.00 -4.81
N GLY A 52 -3.66 15.68 -5.44
CA GLY A 52 -3.75 15.66 -6.89
C GLY A 52 -4.10 14.29 -7.42
N ASP A 53 -4.29 14.23 -8.73
CA ASP A 53 -4.66 13.01 -9.42
C ASP A 53 -3.47 12.42 -10.16
N ILE A 54 -3.37 11.09 -10.14
CA ILE A 54 -2.28 10.37 -10.80
C ILE A 54 -2.88 9.39 -11.80
N TYR A 55 -3.60 9.95 -12.77
CA TYR A 55 -4.18 9.11 -13.82
C TYR A 55 -3.19 8.96 -14.98
N ASP A 56 -3.14 7.76 -15.52
CA ASP A 56 -2.33 7.45 -16.70
C ASP A 56 -0.84 7.73 -16.52
N GLN A 57 -0.36 7.64 -15.29
CA GLN A 57 1.05 7.84 -15.00
C GLN A 57 1.64 6.56 -14.43
N LEU A 58 2.87 6.30 -14.79
CA LEU A 58 3.58 5.13 -14.28
C LEU A 58 4.16 5.44 -12.91
N LEU A 59 3.85 4.57 -11.96
CA LEU A 59 4.40 4.66 -10.61
C LEU A 59 5.46 3.59 -10.42
N LEU A 60 6.57 4.00 -9.84
CA LEU A 60 7.59 3.09 -9.37
C LEU A 60 7.35 2.87 -7.88
N VAL A 61 7.28 1.62 -7.46
CA VAL A 61 6.98 1.27 -6.08
C VAL A 61 8.13 0.47 -5.50
N SER A 62 8.62 0.92 -4.35
CA SER A 62 9.62 0.20 -3.58
C SER A 62 8.97 -0.29 -2.29
N PHE A 63 8.92 -1.59 -2.10
CA PHE A 63 8.36 -2.18 -0.89
C PHE A 63 9.39 -2.12 0.23
N VAL A 64 9.03 -1.45 1.32
CA VAL A 64 9.94 -1.26 2.45
C VAL A 64 9.76 -2.35 3.49
N LYS A 65 8.51 -2.59 3.91
CA LYS A 65 8.24 -3.60 4.93
C LYS A 65 6.79 -4.04 4.88
N ARG A 66 6.57 -5.34 5.08
CA ARG A 66 5.22 -5.87 5.25
C ARG A 66 4.76 -5.58 6.67
N ILE A 67 3.64 -4.89 6.80
CA ILE A 67 3.11 -4.49 8.09
C ILE A 67 2.24 -5.58 8.69
N ARG A 68 1.37 -6.16 7.88
CA ARG A 68 0.52 -7.26 8.32
C ARG A 68 -0.02 -8.02 7.13
N GLY A 69 -0.58 -9.18 7.40
CA GLY A 69 -1.26 -9.97 6.38
C GLY A 69 -2.66 -9.47 6.11
N GLU A 70 -3.31 -10.12 5.19
CA GLU A 70 -4.69 -9.82 4.85
C GLU A 70 -5.60 -10.18 6.03
N GLN A 71 -6.63 -9.38 6.25
CA GLN A 71 -7.53 -9.55 7.38
C GLN A 71 -8.96 -9.24 6.93
N LYS A 72 -9.91 -10.00 7.46
CA LYS A 72 -11.33 -9.77 7.20
C LYS A 72 -11.93 -8.95 8.33
N PHE A 73 -12.90 -8.13 7.97
CA PHE A 73 -13.56 -7.25 8.94
C PHE A 73 -15.07 -7.48 8.87
N ASP A 74 -15.72 -7.44 10.02
CA ASP A 74 -17.15 -7.65 10.11
C ASP A 74 -17.97 -6.39 9.82
N SER A 75 -17.32 -5.23 9.81
CA SER A 75 -18.01 -3.97 9.57
C SER A 75 -17.07 -2.96 8.93
N PRO A 76 -17.63 -1.95 8.23
CA PRO A 76 -16.82 -0.86 7.70
C PRO A 76 -16.09 -0.08 8.78
N GLU A 77 -16.67 0.01 9.98
CA GLU A 77 -16.07 0.72 11.11
C GLU A 77 -14.81 0.00 11.59
N GLU A 78 -14.84 -1.32 11.62
CA GLU A 78 -13.67 -2.10 12.02
C GLU A 78 -12.55 -1.97 10.99
N LEU A 79 -12.90 -1.98 9.70
CA LEU A 79 -11.94 -1.78 8.64
C LEU A 79 -11.30 -0.39 8.75
N ALA A 80 -12.11 0.64 8.95
CA ALA A 80 -11.61 2.00 9.06
C ALA A 80 -10.65 2.15 10.24
N ALA A 81 -11.00 1.54 11.38
CA ALA A 81 -10.15 1.60 12.58
C ALA A 81 -8.82 0.92 12.33
N GLN A 82 -8.82 -0.23 11.65
CA GLN A 82 -7.59 -0.95 11.36
C GLN A 82 -6.72 -0.18 10.36
N LEU A 83 -7.32 0.43 9.35
CA LEU A 83 -6.56 1.22 8.38
C LEU A 83 -5.90 2.42 9.03
N LYS A 84 -6.55 3.03 9.99
CA LYS A 84 -5.98 4.15 10.72
C LYS A 84 -4.80 3.71 11.58
N GLU A 85 -4.92 2.55 12.20
CA GLU A 85 -3.83 1.96 12.97
C GLU A 85 -2.66 1.58 12.07
N ASP A 86 -2.94 1.01 10.89
CA ASP A 86 -1.92 0.68 9.90
C ASP A 86 -1.15 1.92 9.45
N GLU A 87 -1.88 3.00 9.18
CA GLU A 87 -1.27 4.27 8.78
C GLU A 87 -0.30 4.76 9.86
N GLN A 88 -0.71 4.70 11.11
CA GLN A 88 0.14 5.12 12.21
C GLN A 88 1.39 4.24 12.30
N THR A 89 1.22 2.93 12.12
CA THR A 89 2.34 2.00 12.13
C THR A 89 3.35 2.34 11.05
N VAL A 90 2.87 2.63 9.85
CA VAL A 90 3.74 2.97 8.72
C VAL A 90 4.44 4.30 8.95
N LEU A 91 3.71 5.29 9.45
CA LEU A 91 4.30 6.60 9.75
C LEU A 91 5.40 6.49 10.80
N ASP A 92 5.16 5.69 11.85
CA ASP A 92 6.15 5.45 12.90
C ASP A 92 7.40 4.76 12.34
N LEU A 93 7.19 3.81 11.44
CA LEU A 93 8.30 3.11 10.79
C LEU A 93 9.19 4.08 10.01
N PHE A 94 8.59 4.97 9.23
CA PHE A 94 9.35 5.94 8.44
C PHE A 94 10.04 6.98 9.31
N GLU A 95 9.41 7.37 10.40
CA GLU A 95 10.02 8.31 11.35
C GLU A 95 11.26 7.68 11.99
N LYS A 96 11.16 6.41 12.35
CA LYS A 96 12.26 5.67 12.93
C LYS A 96 13.41 5.51 11.95
N GLU A 97 13.08 5.25 10.68
CA GLU A 97 14.06 5.10 9.62
C GLU A 97 14.83 6.41 9.39
N ALA A 98 14.16 7.55 9.58
CA ALA A 98 14.77 8.86 9.38
C ALA A 98 15.78 9.22 10.49
N GLU A 99 15.73 8.52 11.63
CA GLU A 99 16.69 8.71 12.69
C GLU A 99 18.02 8.04 12.33
#